data_0b5fe7c29ba38c72abf8df3b48905343
#
_entry.id   0b5fe7c29ba38c72abf8df3b48905343
#
_cell.length_a   1.000
_cell.length_b   1.000
_cell.length_c   1.000
_cell.angle_alpha   90.00
_cell.angle_beta   90.00
_cell.angle_gamma   90.00
#
_symmetry.space_group_name_H-M   'P 1'
#
loop_
_entity.id
_entity.type
_entity.pdbx_description
1 polymer ?
#
loop_
_entity_poly.entity_id
_entity_poly.type
_entity_poly.pdbx_seq_one_letter_code
_entity_poly.pdbx_strand_id
1 'polypeptide(L)'
;MKQYSSVVARDLSFTYAKRYIEDNKGYTFISRPEWEGFHFIDIKGRWCTYTKNGEVIVDVPLEAVQKQNERGWMIVKPSYFTLNDLNDFLDWDNM
;
A
#
# COMPACT_ATOMS: atom_id res chain seq x y z
N MET A 1 -8.90 11.36 8.77
CA MET A 1 -8.58 10.09 9.46
C MET A 1 -7.74 9.20 8.54
N LYS A 2 -6.66 8.63 9.06
CA LYS A 2 -5.81 7.74 8.27
C LYS A 2 -6.51 6.41 8.02
N GLN A 3 -6.25 5.80 6.86
CA GLN A 3 -6.89 4.56 6.43
C GLN A 3 -6.12 3.31 6.88
N TYR A 4 -5.13 3.48 7.72
CA TYR A 4 -4.40 2.36 8.32
C TYR A 4 -4.38 2.49 9.83
N SER A 5 -4.44 1.33 10.49
CA SER A 5 -4.56 1.25 11.95
C SER A 5 -3.21 1.27 12.66
N SER A 6 -2.15 0.84 12.00
CA SER A 6 -0.84 0.78 12.63
C SER A 6 0.28 0.84 11.60
N VAL A 7 1.45 1.25 12.07
CA VAL A 7 2.68 1.26 11.27
C VAL A 7 3.57 0.13 11.77
N VAL A 8 3.97 -0.74 10.85
CA VAL A 8 4.80 -1.91 11.16
C VAL A 8 6.28 -1.55 11.11
N ALA A 9 6.68 -0.74 10.12
CA ALA A 9 8.07 -0.32 9.95
C ALA A 9 8.10 1.09 9.35
N ARG A 10 9.18 1.83 9.60
CA ARG A 10 9.35 3.23 9.18
C ARG A 10 10.71 3.46 8.55
N ASP A 11 10.85 4.60 7.91
CA ASP A 11 12.12 5.12 7.37
C ASP A 11 12.79 4.16 6.37
N LEU A 12 11.98 3.50 5.56
CA LEU A 12 12.46 2.54 4.58
C LEU A 12 12.74 3.22 3.25
N SER A 13 13.72 2.66 2.50
CA SER A 13 13.92 3.05 1.12
C SER A 13 12.77 2.52 0.26
N PHE A 14 12.53 3.18 -0.88
CA PHE A 14 11.53 2.68 -1.81
C PHE A 14 11.88 1.28 -2.32
N THR A 15 13.14 1.02 -2.61
CA THR A 15 13.61 -0.29 -3.07
C THR A 15 13.27 -1.39 -2.07
N TYR A 16 13.52 -1.15 -0.79
CA TYR A 16 13.19 -2.11 0.26
C TYR A 16 11.68 -2.32 0.39
N ALA A 17 10.92 -1.23 0.44
CA ALA A 17 9.47 -1.29 0.58
C ALA A 17 8.83 -2.01 -0.61
N LYS A 18 9.29 -1.71 -1.82
CA LYS A 18 8.83 -2.34 -3.06
C LYS A 18 9.07 -3.86 -3.02
N ARG A 19 10.27 -4.26 -2.64
CA ARG A 19 10.61 -5.69 -2.54
C ARG A 19 9.76 -6.39 -1.50
N TYR A 20 9.56 -5.75 -0.37
CA TYR A 20 8.75 -6.31 0.71
C TYR A 20 7.30 -6.55 0.25
N ILE A 21 6.71 -5.57 -0.44
CA ILE A 21 5.33 -5.68 -0.92
C ILE A 21 5.21 -6.72 -2.04
N GLU A 22 6.22 -6.84 -2.90
CA GLU A 22 6.24 -7.84 -3.97
C GLU A 22 6.31 -9.26 -3.40
N ASP A 23 7.07 -9.45 -2.32
CA ASP A 23 7.21 -10.74 -1.67
C ASP A 23 5.99 -11.13 -0.84
N ASN A 24 5.14 -10.17 -0.50
CA ASN A 24 3.98 -10.35 0.37
C ASN A 24 2.71 -9.79 -0.25
N LYS A 25 2.46 -10.11 -1.52
CA LYS A 25 1.30 -9.62 -2.27
C LYS A 25 -0.01 -9.89 -1.54
N GLY A 26 -0.86 -8.89 -1.51
CA GLY A 26 -2.16 -9.00 -0.86
C GLY A 26 -2.14 -8.86 0.66
N TYR A 27 -0.96 -8.83 1.27
CA TYR A 27 -0.81 -8.79 2.73
C TYR A 27 -0.05 -7.57 3.22
N THR A 28 0.64 -6.86 2.33
CA THR A 28 1.51 -5.75 2.69
C THR A 28 1.07 -4.49 1.98
N PHE A 29 1.07 -3.41 2.73
CA PHE A 29 0.62 -2.09 2.30
C PHE A 29 1.70 -1.10 2.69
N ILE A 30 2.07 -0.19 1.78
CA ILE A 30 3.12 0.78 2.04
C ILE A 30 2.57 2.19 1.89
N SER A 31 3.06 3.11 2.71
CA SER A 31 2.64 4.49 2.72
C SER A 31 3.79 5.40 3.12
N ARG A 32 3.48 6.66 3.33
CA ARG A 32 4.42 7.67 3.81
C ARG A 32 3.76 8.45 4.94
N PRO A 33 4.54 9.06 5.86
CA PRO A 33 3.98 9.80 6.98
C PRO A 33 3.02 10.91 6.58
N GLU A 34 3.27 11.55 5.43
CA GLU A 34 2.44 12.65 4.92
C GLU A 34 1.20 12.20 4.16
N TRP A 35 1.06 10.89 3.91
CA TRP A 35 -0.09 10.37 3.16
C TRP A 35 -1.16 9.80 4.08
N GLU A 36 -2.40 9.90 3.63
CA GLU A 36 -3.53 9.20 4.25
C GLU A 36 -3.90 7.92 3.50
N GLY A 37 -3.42 7.78 2.26
CA GLY A 37 -3.60 6.58 1.44
C GLY A 37 -2.42 5.62 1.55
N PHE A 38 -2.40 4.61 0.69
CA PHE A 38 -1.29 3.64 0.63
C PHE A 38 -1.25 2.93 -0.72
N HIS A 39 -0.10 2.28 -1.00
CA HIS A 39 0.06 1.41 -2.17
C HIS A 39 -0.05 -0.05 -1.75
N PHE A 40 -0.50 -0.88 -2.69
CA PHE A 40 -0.54 -2.33 -2.52
C PHE A 40 -0.48 -3.02 -3.88
N ILE A 41 -0.21 -4.35 -3.87
CA ILE A 41 -0.30 -5.17 -5.07
C ILE A 41 -1.55 -6.03 -4.92
N ASP A 42 -2.45 -5.96 -5.90
CA ASP A 42 -3.71 -6.69 -5.83
C ASP A 42 -3.55 -8.18 -6.17
N ILE A 43 -4.64 -8.92 -6.05
CA ILE A 43 -4.65 -10.36 -6.31
C ILE A 43 -4.23 -10.71 -7.73
N LYS A 44 -4.36 -9.79 -8.67
CA LYS A 44 -3.95 -9.97 -10.07
C LYS A 44 -2.51 -9.56 -10.33
N GLY A 45 -1.79 -9.15 -9.31
CA GLY A 45 -0.40 -8.71 -9.42
C GLY A 45 -0.22 -7.29 -9.91
N ARG A 46 -1.27 -6.47 -9.90
CA ARG A 46 -1.21 -5.07 -10.32
C ARG A 46 -0.82 -4.18 -9.16
N TRP A 47 0.02 -3.20 -9.43
CA TRP A 47 0.40 -2.21 -8.44
C TRP A 47 -0.69 -1.14 -8.35
N CYS A 48 -1.26 -0.95 -7.18
CA CYS A 48 -2.43 -0.11 -6.94
C CYS A 48 -2.17 0.95 -5.88
N THR A 49 -2.99 2.00 -5.91
CA THR A 49 -3.03 3.03 -4.86
C THR A 49 -4.44 3.15 -4.33
N TYR A 50 -4.58 3.12 -3.00
CA TYR A 50 -5.82 3.47 -2.32
C TYR A 50 -5.69 4.91 -1.84
N THR A 51 -6.54 5.80 -2.38
CA THR A 51 -6.44 7.23 -2.09
C THR A 51 -7.12 7.59 -0.78
N LYS A 52 -6.83 8.79 -0.28
CA LYS A 52 -7.49 9.32 0.93
C LYS A 52 -9.01 9.43 0.79
N ASN A 53 -9.51 9.48 -0.45
CA ASN A 53 -10.94 9.59 -0.74
C ASN A 53 -11.61 8.21 -0.90
N GLY A 54 -10.88 7.13 -0.70
CA GLY A 54 -11.41 5.78 -0.83
C GLY A 54 -11.50 5.25 -2.26
N GLU A 55 -10.73 5.81 -3.17
CA GLU A 55 -10.67 5.35 -4.56
C GLU A 55 -9.47 4.44 -4.78
N VAL A 56 -9.62 3.46 -5.65
CA VAL A 56 -8.52 2.58 -6.04
C VAL A 56 -8.08 2.95 -7.45
N ILE A 57 -6.78 3.23 -7.59
CA ILE A 57 -6.14 3.49 -8.88
C ILE A 57 -5.27 2.26 -9.18
N VAL A 58 -5.52 1.61 -10.32
CA VAL A 58 -4.76 0.42 -10.73
C VAL A 58 -3.69 0.79 -11.75
N ASP A 59 -2.68 -0.08 -11.87
CA ASP A 59 -1.56 0.08 -12.81
C ASP A 59 -0.83 1.40 -12.63
N VAL A 60 -0.49 1.70 -11.38
CA VAL A 60 0.26 2.91 -11.02
C VAL A 60 1.66 2.85 -11.63
N PRO A 61 2.13 3.94 -12.27
CA PRO A 61 3.48 3.98 -12.83
C PRO A 61 4.53 4.09 -11.73
N LEU A 62 5.24 2.99 -11.47
CA LEU A 62 6.23 2.91 -10.38
C LEU A 62 7.36 3.93 -10.53
N GLU A 63 7.76 4.24 -11.75
CA GLU A 63 8.83 5.20 -12.00
C GLU A 63 8.49 6.57 -11.46
N ALA A 64 7.24 7.00 -11.61
CA ALA A 64 6.79 8.29 -11.07
C ALA A 64 6.77 8.28 -9.55
N VAL A 65 6.39 7.17 -8.94
CA VAL A 65 6.39 7.01 -7.48
C VAL A 65 7.82 7.06 -6.94
N GLN A 66 8.73 6.33 -7.58
CA GLN A 66 10.13 6.26 -7.14
C GLN A 66 10.83 7.62 -7.26
N LYS A 67 10.63 8.34 -8.36
CA LYS A 67 11.26 9.65 -8.59
C LYS A 67 10.94 10.66 -7.50
N GLN A 68 9.75 10.59 -6.96
CA GLN A 68 9.29 11.56 -5.97
C GLN A 68 9.82 11.25 -4.57
N ASN A 69 10.05 9.97 -4.27
CA ASN A 69 10.24 9.55 -2.89
C ASN A 69 11.12 8.32 -2.80
N GLU A 70 12.41 8.49 -2.55
CA GLU A 70 13.33 7.37 -2.39
C GLU A 70 13.40 6.81 -0.98
N ARG A 71 13.10 7.63 0.04
CA ARG A 71 13.15 7.25 1.44
C ARG A 71 11.92 7.74 2.19
N GLY A 72 11.79 7.30 3.43
CA GLY A 72 10.68 7.70 4.27
C GLY A 72 9.45 6.82 4.12
N TRP A 73 9.60 5.66 3.50
CA TRP A 73 8.49 4.72 3.32
C TRP A 73 8.18 3.96 4.60
N MET A 74 6.92 3.61 4.75
CA MET A 74 6.42 2.86 5.89
C MET A 74 5.68 1.62 5.40
N ILE A 75 5.77 0.54 6.17
CA ILE A 75 4.88 -0.61 6.02
C ILE A 75 3.73 -0.40 7.00
N VAL A 76 2.50 -0.48 6.52
CA VAL A 76 1.31 -0.18 7.31
C VAL A 76 0.30 -1.32 7.24
N LYS A 77 -0.56 -1.40 8.26
CA LYS A 77 -1.73 -2.27 8.28
C LYS A 77 -2.97 -1.43 8.07
N PRO A 78 -3.77 -1.69 7.04
CA PRO A 78 -5.04 -0.99 6.86
C PRO A 78 -5.99 -1.26 8.02
N SER A 79 -6.94 -0.37 8.23
CA SER A 79 -8.03 -0.61 9.16
C SER A 79 -8.95 -1.70 8.60
N TYR A 80 -9.74 -2.31 9.47
CA TYR A 80 -10.71 -3.33 9.05
C TYR A 80 -11.67 -2.81 7.98
N PHE A 81 -12.16 -1.58 8.15
CA PHE A 81 -13.07 -0.97 7.18
C PHE A 81 -12.40 -0.77 5.82
N THR A 82 -11.15 -0.38 5.81
CA THR A 82 -10.39 -0.20 4.57
C THR A 82 -10.17 -1.55 3.87
N LEU A 83 -9.82 -2.59 4.62
CA LEU A 83 -9.68 -3.94 4.04
C LEU A 83 -11.00 -4.42 3.42
N ASN A 84 -12.11 -4.13 4.07
CA ASN A 84 -13.43 -4.48 3.55
C ASN A 84 -13.74 -3.75 2.24
N ASP A 85 -13.35 -2.48 2.12
CA ASP A 85 -13.50 -1.71 0.89
C ASP A 85 -12.65 -2.27 -0.25
N LEU A 86 -11.53 -2.92 0.07
CA LEU A 86 -10.61 -3.50 -0.90
C LEU A 86 -10.92 -4.97 -1.22
N ASN A 87 -12.06 -5.48 -0.78
CA ASN A 87 -12.42 -6.88 -0.89
C ASN A 87 -12.35 -7.40 -2.34
N ASP A 88 -12.68 -6.56 -3.33
CA ASP A 88 -12.63 -6.93 -4.75
C ASP A 88 -11.22 -6.98 -5.32
N PHE A 89 -10.24 -6.40 -4.61
CA PHE A 89 -8.85 -6.31 -5.06
C PHE A 89 -7.94 -7.26 -4.30
N LEU A 90 -8.32 -7.66 -3.10
CA LEU A 90 -7.53 -8.51 -2.22
C LEU A 90 -8.30 -9.77 -1.88
N ASP A 91 -7.58 -10.86 -1.72
CA ASP A 91 -8.16 -12.12 -1.22
C ASP A 91 -7.97 -12.17 0.30
N TRP A 92 -8.36 -11.10 0.97
CA TRP A 92 -8.05 -10.91 2.38
C TRP A 92 -8.78 -11.89 3.31
N ASP A 93 -9.87 -12.47 2.86
CA ASP A 93 -10.58 -13.51 3.63
C ASP A 93 -9.72 -14.76 3.84
N ASN A 94 -8.70 -14.93 3.01
CA ASN A 94 -7.76 -16.05 3.09
C ASN A 94 -6.41 -15.66 3.68
N MET A 95 -6.29 -14.45 4.17
CA MET A 95 -5.05 -13.96 4.80
C MET A 95 -4.83 -14.56 6.19
#